data_30e223b45db41554226f49efe8bb2f65
#
_entry.id   30e223b45db41554226f49efe8bb2f65
#
_cell.length_a   1.000
_cell.length_b   1.000
_cell.length_c   1.000
_cell.angle_alpha   90.00
_cell.angle_beta   90.00
_cell.angle_gamma   90.00
#
_symmetry.space_group_name_H-M   'P 1'
#
loop_
_entity.id
_entity.type
_entity.pdbx_description
1 polymer ?
#
loop_
_entity_poly.entity_id
_entity_poly.type
_entity_poly.pdbx_seq_one_letter_code
_entity_poly.pdbx_strand_id
1 'polypeptide(L)'
;MHSVPSHSASKPHDSDYSRNRARSIRFLILLAAILALAFFLSLRAGSYNTPAAELIRGIFGRASDAKINLVIRNNRLPRICTAMVAGAGLGLAGCILQAVLRNPLASASTLGVSQGATFGAAVAIIGLGLSQAGSWAIPLCSFLGSLLVAAVILGLSQFKQISSEGIVLAGVAISSMLTGATTLLQYFADEVALSSLVFWTFGDLGSTDWQSLRGMALAVLLLIVYCYLHRWDYNALLSGEETALSLGIHVRRLTLTNVVLTCFVCSVIVSHVGLINFIGLVAPHIVRMVVGNNYIYLIPGSVLAGAALLLLSDLAARVIIMPIILPIGALTAFLGGPLFLYLLFKGRGRT
;
A
#
# COMPACT_ATOMS: atom_id res chain seq x y z
N MET A 1 40.69 -56.33 4.44
CA MET A 1 39.34 -56.11 3.90
C MET A 1 38.56 -55.28 4.90
N HIS A 2 38.59 -53.96 4.82
CA HIS A 2 37.79 -53.06 5.64
C HIS A 2 36.56 -52.64 4.83
N SER A 3 35.39 -53.07 5.25
CA SER A 3 34.10 -52.69 4.66
C SER A 3 33.81 -51.23 5.04
N VAL A 4 33.73 -50.36 4.01
CA VAL A 4 33.26 -48.97 4.12
C VAL A 4 31.74 -49.01 4.34
N PRO A 5 31.18 -48.41 5.41
CA PRO A 5 29.74 -48.36 5.56
C PRO A 5 29.13 -47.39 4.51
N SER A 6 28.21 -47.92 3.73
CA SER A 6 27.40 -47.11 2.79
C SER A 6 26.51 -46.14 3.58
N HIS A 7 26.91 -44.88 3.69
CA HIS A 7 25.99 -43.81 4.10
C HIS A 7 24.86 -43.68 3.08
N SER A 8 23.73 -44.29 3.37
CA SER A 8 22.47 -43.93 2.72
C SER A 8 22.15 -42.46 3.06
N ALA A 9 22.51 -41.55 2.19
CA ALA A 9 22.10 -40.16 2.26
C ALA A 9 20.58 -40.10 2.10
N SER A 10 19.85 -40.12 3.21
CA SER A 10 18.44 -39.78 3.26
C SER A 10 18.28 -38.36 2.72
N LYS A 11 17.39 -38.16 1.74
CA LYS A 11 17.01 -36.88 1.12
C LYS A 11 16.14 -36.05 2.07
N PRO A 12 16.70 -35.21 2.99
CA PRO A 12 15.89 -34.34 3.85
C PRO A 12 15.43 -33.06 3.14
N HIS A 13 16.11 -32.66 2.05
CA HIS A 13 15.92 -31.34 1.41
C HIS A 13 14.62 -31.20 0.60
N ASP A 14 14.15 -32.26 -0.05
CA ASP A 14 12.95 -32.16 -0.92
C ASP A 14 11.64 -32.07 -0.12
N SER A 15 11.59 -32.68 1.07
CA SER A 15 10.38 -32.67 1.91
C SER A 15 10.13 -31.31 2.57
N ASP A 16 11.17 -30.62 3.02
CA ASP A 16 11.05 -29.31 3.67
C ASP A 16 10.73 -28.20 2.65
N TYR A 17 11.33 -28.24 1.47
CA TYR A 17 11.00 -27.31 0.40
C TYR A 17 9.55 -27.46 -0.05
N SER A 18 9.08 -28.69 -0.29
CA SER A 18 7.70 -28.97 -0.69
C SER A 18 6.69 -28.55 0.39
N ARG A 19 7.01 -28.77 1.66
CA ARG A 19 6.18 -28.34 2.81
C ARG A 19 6.09 -26.81 2.90
N ASN A 20 7.20 -26.10 2.76
CA ASN A 20 7.24 -24.64 2.80
C ASN A 20 6.49 -24.04 1.61
N ARG A 21 6.64 -24.59 0.42
CA ARG A 21 5.88 -24.22 -0.78
C ARG A 21 4.37 -24.40 -0.57
N ALA A 22 3.96 -25.57 -0.08
CA ALA A 22 2.55 -25.86 0.18
C ALA A 22 1.95 -24.94 1.25
N ARG A 23 2.73 -24.60 2.31
CA ARG A 23 2.35 -23.62 3.33
C ARG A 23 2.13 -22.25 2.73
N SER A 24 3.04 -21.77 1.89
CA SER A 24 2.96 -20.46 1.23
C SER A 24 1.74 -20.38 0.31
N ILE A 25 1.50 -21.40 -0.51
CA ILE A 25 0.32 -21.44 -1.40
C ILE A 25 -0.99 -21.46 -0.60
N ARG A 26 -1.07 -22.30 0.46
CA ARG A 26 -2.26 -22.31 1.35
C ARG A 26 -2.53 -20.96 1.98
N PHE A 27 -1.48 -20.25 2.38
CA PHE A 27 -1.63 -18.91 2.95
C PHE A 27 -2.12 -17.89 1.92
N LEU A 28 -1.63 -17.94 0.69
CA LEU A 28 -2.12 -17.08 -0.40
C LEU A 28 -3.60 -17.35 -0.71
N ILE A 29 -4.01 -18.63 -0.73
CA ILE A 29 -5.42 -19.02 -0.91
C ILE A 29 -6.27 -18.49 0.25
N LEU A 30 -5.78 -18.59 1.48
CA LEU A 30 -6.47 -18.03 2.67
C LEU A 30 -6.65 -16.51 2.55
N LEU A 31 -5.61 -15.77 2.15
CA LEU A 31 -5.69 -14.32 1.93
C LEU A 31 -6.70 -13.97 0.82
N ALA A 32 -6.70 -14.73 -0.27
CA ALA A 32 -7.68 -14.54 -1.35
C ALA A 32 -9.11 -14.83 -0.87
N ALA A 33 -9.32 -15.86 -0.04
CA ALA A 33 -10.61 -16.17 0.56
C ALA A 33 -11.07 -15.06 1.54
N ILE A 34 -10.16 -14.53 2.37
CA ILE A 34 -10.44 -13.39 3.26
C ILE A 34 -10.83 -12.16 2.45
N LEU A 35 -10.10 -11.86 1.36
CA LEU A 35 -10.39 -10.74 0.48
C LEU A 35 -11.77 -10.89 -0.19
N ALA A 36 -12.09 -12.08 -0.68
CA ALA A 36 -13.40 -12.37 -1.27
C ALA A 36 -14.54 -12.22 -0.25
N LEU A 37 -14.34 -12.74 0.97
CA LEU A 37 -15.31 -12.57 2.07
C LEU A 37 -15.49 -11.08 2.42
N ALA A 38 -14.38 -10.34 2.58
CA ALA A 38 -14.41 -8.91 2.84
C ALA A 38 -15.12 -8.13 1.73
N PHE A 39 -14.95 -8.52 0.46
CA PHE A 39 -15.67 -7.94 -0.67
C PHE A 39 -17.19 -8.10 -0.53
N PHE A 40 -17.66 -9.32 -0.27
CA PHE A 40 -19.10 -9.58 -0.10
C PHE A 40 -19.67 -8.89 1.13
N LEU A 41 -18.95 -8.88 2.25
CA LEU A 41 -19.36 -8.16 3.45
C LEU A 41 -19.42 -6.65 3.21
N SER A 42 -18.43 -6.08 2.53
CA SER A 42 -18.39 -4.67 2.16
C SER A 42 -19.50 -4.27 1.20
N LEU A 43 -19.88 -5.17 0.29
CA LEU A 43 -20.99 -4.94 -0.63
C LEU A 43 -22.35 -4.91 0.12
N ARG A 44 -22.48 -5.74 1.18
CA ARG A 44 -23.68 -5.79 2.03
C ARG A 44 -23.75 -4.61 3.00
N ALA A 45 -22.60 -4.15 3.52
CA ALA A 45 -22.51 -3.08 4.50
C ALA A 45 -22.92 -1.73 3.89
N GLY A 46 -23.83 -1.04 4.54
CA GLY A 46 -24.30 0.30 4.18
C GLY A 46 -25.70 0.56 4.69
N SER A 47 -26.12 1.83 4.68
CA SER A 47 -27.41 2.30 5.22
C SER A 47 -28.64 1.76 4.46
N TYR A 48 -28.46 1.27 3.24
CA TYR A 48 -29.54 0.68 2.43
C TYR A 48 -29.52 -0.85 2.57
N ASN A 49 -30.50 -1.39 3.32
CA ASN A 49 -30.59 -2.83 3.59
C ASN A 49 -31.07 -3.56 2.32
N THR A 50 -30.15 -4.19 1.60
CA THR A 50 -30.44 -4.85 0.33
C THR A 50 -30.29 -6.37 0.50
N PRO A 51 -31.28 -7.19 0.06
CA PRO A 51 -31.18 -8.65 0.07
C PRO A 51 -29.98 -9.14 -0.75
N ALA A 52 -29.31 -10.22 -0.29
CA ALA A 52 -28.08 -10.72 -0.93
C ALA A 52 -28.25 -11.05 -2.42
N ALA A 53 -29.42 -11.58 -2.82
CA ALA A 53 -29.72 -11.86 -4.22
C ALA A 53 -29.77 -10.59 -5.07
N GLU A 54 -30.36 -9.51 -4.55
CA GLU A 54 -30.44 -8.21 -5.23
C GLU A 54 -29.08 -7.51 -5.28
N LEU A 55 -28.18 -7.76 -4.31
CA LEU A 55 -26.80 -7.27 -4.36
C LEU A 55 -26.05 -7.86 -5.56
N ILE A 56 -26.15 -9.20 -5.76
CA ILE A 56 -25.50 -9.86 -6.89
C ILE A 56 -26.09 -9.38 -8.22
N ARG A 57 -27.43 -9.28 -8.32
CA ARG A 57 -28.08 -8.73 -9.51
C ARG A 57 -27.68 -7.27 -9.78
N GLY A 58 -27.53 -6.47 -8.73
CA GLY A 58 -27.11 -5.06 -8.82
C GLY A 58 -25.69 -4.85 -9.35
N ILE A 59 -24.77 -5.79 -9.10
CA ILE A 59 -23.43 -5.76 -9.71
C ILE A 59 -23.54 -5.72 -11.24
N PHE A 60 -24.46 -6.52 -11.80
CA PHE A 60 -24.69 -6.61 -13.23
C PHE A 60 -25.73 -5.61 -13.75
N GLY A 61 -26.25 -4.71 -12.88
CA GLY A 61 -27.26 -3.73 -13.23
C GLY A 61 -28.66 -4.34 -13.46
N ARG A 62 -28.94 -5.50 -12.88
CA ARG A 62 -30.16 -6.31 -13.05
C ARG A 62 -30.98 -6.45 -11.76
N ALA A 63 -30.73 -5.60 -10.74
CA ALA A 63 -31.57 -5.58 -9.56
C ALA A 63 -32.98 -5.08 -9.89
N SER A 64 -33.98 -5.53 -9.12
CA SER A 64 -35.40 -5.23 -9.33
C SER A 64 -35.71 -3.74 -9.19
N ASP A 65 -34.94 -3.03 -8.32
CA ASP A 65 -35.06 -1.58 -8.11
C ASP A 65 -33.88 -0.86 -8.76
N ALA A 66 -34.16 0.14 -9.61
CA ALA A 66 -33.19 1.00 -10.26
C ALA A 66 -32.27 1.73 -9.26
N LYS A 67 -32.79 2.09 -8.06
CA LYS A 67 -32.02 2.73 -6.98
C LYS A 67 -30.92 1.80 -6.46
N ILE A 68 -31.21 0.50 -6.33
CA ILE A 68 -30.22 -0.51 -5.91
C ILE A 68 -29.08 -0.57 -6.91
N ASN A 69 -29.38 -0.61 -8.22
CA ASN A 69 -28.37 -0.61 -9.28
C ASN A 69 -27.47 0.62 -9.19
N LEU A 70 -28.07 1.80 -9.00
CA LEU A 70 -27.34 3.07 -8.92
C LEU A 70 -26.42 3.11 -7.69
N VAL A 71 -26.93 2.74 -6.52
CA VAL A 71 -26.15 2.72 -5.27
C VAL A 71 -24.99 1.72 -5.36
N ILE A 72 -25.22 0.53 -5.91
CA ILE A 72 -24.18 -0.49 -6.02
C ILE A 72 -23.11 -0.05 -7.03
N ARG A 73 -23.49 0.36 -8.23
CA ARG A 73 -22.55 0.61 -9.32
C ARG A 73 -21.83 1.94 -9.21
N ASN A 74 -22.47 2.96 -8.62
CA ASN A 74 -21.87 4.30 -8.56
C ASN A 74 -21.26 4.64 -7.21
N ASN A 75 -21.62 3.94 -6.14
CA ASN A 75 -21.07 4.22 -4.80
C ASN A 75 -20.30 3.02 -4.23
N ARG A 76 -20.98 1.83 -4.09
CA ARG A 76 -20.38 0.72 -3.35
C ARG A 76 -19.22 0.07 -4.12
N LEU A 77 -19.43 -0.27 -5.39
CA LEU A 77 -18.41 -0.93 -6.20
C LEU A 77 -17.15 -0.06 -6.41
N PRO A 78 -17.26 1.22 -6.82
CA PRO A 78 -16.06 2.06 -6.93
C PRO A 78 -15.28 2.12 -5.63
N ARG A 79 -15.94 2.35 -4.49
CA ARG A 79 -15.32 2.41 -3.17
C ARG A 79 -14.59 1.11 -2.79
N ILE A 80 -15.25 -0.04 -2.97
CA ILE A 80 -14.67 -1.36 -2.67
C ILE A 80 -13.46 -1.63 -3.57
N CYS A 81 -13.61 -1.41 -4.88
CA CYS A 81 -12.53 -1.59 -5.84
C CYS A 81 -11.36 -0.64 -5.57
N THR A 82 -11.64 0.62 -5.20
CA THR A 82 -10.62 1.59 -4.78
C THR A 82 -9.86 1.09 -3.55
N ALA A 83 -10.56 0.59 -2.52
CA ALA A 83 -9.92 0.00 -1.35
C ALA A 83 -9.00 -1.17 -1.72
N MET A 84 -9.46 -2.07 -2.59
CA MET A 84 -8.67 -3.21 -3.04
C MET A 84 -7.43 -2.78 -3.83
N VAL A 85 -7.58 -1.88 -4.80
CA VAL A 85 -6.50 -1.42 -5.67
C VAL A 85 -5.48 -0.59 -4.89
N ALA A 86 -5.95 0.38 -4.09
CA ALA A 86 -5.07 1.21 -3.26
C ALA A 86 -4.32 0.37 -2.23
N GLY A 87 -5.01 -0.54 -1.54
CA GLY A 87 -4.40 -1.45 -0.57
C GLY A 87 -3.36 -2.38 -1.21
N ALA A 88 -3.66 -2.94 -2.39
CA ALA A 88 -2.73 -3.76 -3.16
C ALA A 88 -1.47 -2.97 -3.55
N GLY A 89 -1.64 -1.76 -4.08
CA GLY A 89 -0.53 -0.89 -4.49
C GLY A 89 0.34 -0.47 -3.31
N LEU A 90 -0.26 -0.03 -2.20
CA LEU A 90 0.48 0.37 -1.00
C LEU A 90 1.21 -0.82 -0.36
N GLY A 91 0.56 -1.99 -0.26
CA GLY A 91 1.17 -3.21 0.27
C GLY A 91 2.36 -3.69 -0.56
N LEU A 92 2.23 -3.66 -1.89
CA LEU A 92 3.33 -3.99 -2.80
C LEU A 92 4.46 -2.95 -2.73
N ALA A 93 4.13 -1.66 -2.78
CA ALA A 93 5.13 -0.59 -2.69
C ALA A 93 5.97 -0.71 -1.41
N GLY A 94 5.31 -0.96 -0.27
CA GLY A 94 6.00 -1.21 0.99
C GLY A 94 6.91 -2.44 0.93
N CYS A 95 6.42 -3.56 0.38
CA CYS A 95 7.21 -4.79 0.20
C CYS A 95 8.50 -4.55 -0.58
N ILE A 96 8.41 -3.81 -1.68
CA ILE A 96 9.54 -3.55 -2.58
C ILE A 96 10.50 -2.52 -1.99
N LEU A 97 9.98 -1.44 -1.39
CA LEU A 97 10.83 -0.45 -0.71
C LEU A 97 11.64 -1.08 0.43
N GLN A 98 11.03 -1.98 1.22
CA GLN A 98 11.72 -2.75 2.25
C GLN A 98 12.83 -3.64 1.67
N ALA A 99 12.60 -4.21 0.48
CA ALA A 99 13.58 -5.03 -0.22
C ALA A 99 14.80 -4.22 -0.67
N VAL A 100 14.55 -3.19 -1.48
CA VAL A 100 15.62 -2.45 -2.17
C VAL A 100 16.37 -1.50 -1.25
N LEU A 101 15.73 -1.00 -0.17
CA LEU A 101 16.36 -0.20 0.87
C LEU A 101 16.87 -1.05 2.04
N ARG A 102 16.67 -2.37 2.02
CA ARG A 102 17.07 -3.31 3.09
C ARG A 102 16.67 -2.83 4.48
N ASN A 103 15.55 -2.14 4.57
CA ASN A 103 15.04 -1.56 5.80
C ASN A 103 13.57 -1.98 5.98
N PRO A 104 13.24 -2.76 7.03
CA PRO A 104 11.87 -3.22 7.25
C PRO A 104 10.90 -2.08 7.58
N LEU A 105 11.40 -0.88 7.90
CA LEU A 105 10.62 0.32 8.19
C LEU A 105 10.39 1.19 6.94
N ALA A 106 10.95 0.82 5.80
CA ALA A 106 10.79 1.60 4.57
C ALA A 106 9.37 1.49 4.02
N SER A 107 8.79 2.63 3.71
CA SER A 107 7.48 2.79 3.07
C SER A 107 7.42 4.14 2.37
N ALA A 108 6.44 4.37 1.51
CA ALA A 108 6.26 5.66 0.86
C ALA A 108 6.03 6.80 1.87
N SER A 109 5.34 6.53 2.98
CA SER A 109 5.14 7.52 4.05
C SER A 109 6.44 7.85 4.78
N THR A 110 7.31 6.88 5.06
CA THR A 110 8.61 7.13 5.70
C THR A 110 9.61 7.83 4.77
N LEU A 111 9.42 7.73 3.46
CA LEU A 111 10.18 8.51 2.47
C LEU A 111 9.62 9.93 2.25
N GLY A 112 8.51 10.30 2.90
CA GLY A 112 7.94 11.64 2.82
C GLY A 112 6.98 11.87 1.64
N VAL A 113 6.67 10.85 0.85
CA VAL A 113 5.75 10.94 -0.30
C VAL A 113 4.36 11.40 0.16
N SER A 114 3.88 10.89 1.30
CA SER A 114 2.59 11.28 1.89
C SER A 114 2.57 12.74 2.32
N GLN A 115 3.64 13.25 2.93
CA GLN A 115 3.77 14.65 3.34
C GLN A 115 3.89 15.58 2.15
N GLY A 116 4.56 15.13 1.08
CA GLY A 116 4.58 15.83 -0.20
C GLY A 116 3.19 15.96 -0.81
N ALA A 117 2.40 14.89 -0.77
CA ALA A 117 1.00 14.89 -1.21
C ALA A 117 0.17 15.89 -0.39
N THR A 118 0.30 15.88 0.93
CA THR A 118 -0.42 16.80 1.84
C THR A 118 -0.04 18.26 1.59
N PHE A 119 1.24 18.54 1.43
CA PHE A 119 1.70 19.89 1.11
C PHE A 119 1.16 20.35 -0.24
N GLY A 120 1.19 19.49 -1.27
CA GLY A 120 0.60 19.80 -2.57
C GLY A 120 -0.91 20.08 -2.50
N ALA A 121 -1.66 19.27 -1.72
CA ALA A 121 -3.08 19.53 -1.45
C ALA A 121 -3.30 20.85 -0.70
N ALA A 122 -2.45 21.17 0.31
CA ALA A 122 -2.52 22.43 1.04
C ALA A 122 -2.26 23.65 0.13
N VAL A 123 -1.29 23.54 -0.79
CA VAL A 123 -1.05 24.60 -1.81
C VAL A 123 -2.28 24.78 -2.69
N ALA A 124 -2.94 23.70 -3.13
CA ALA A 124 -4.13 23.81 -3.95
C ALA A 124 -5.31 24.41 -3.20
N ILE A 125 -5.60 23.92 -1.98
CA ILE A 125 -6.78 24.30 -1.21
C ILE A 125 -6.61 25.69 -0.60
N ILE A 126 -5.48 25.96 0.07
CA ILE A 126 -5.24 27.19 0.81
C ILE A 126 -4.56 28.23 -0.08
N GLY A 127 -3.48 27.84 -0.78
CA GLY A 127 -2.68 28.78 -1.58
C GLY A 127 -3.39 29.27 -2.85
N LEU A 128 -4.12 28.37 -3.54
CA LEU A 128 -4.83 28.68 -4.79
C LEU A 128 -6.34 28.88 -4.58
N GLY A 129 -6.87 28.70 -3.37
CA GLY A 129 -8.29 28.88 -3.05
C GLY A 129 -9.22 27.83 -3.68
N LEU A 130 -8.71 26.64 -4.01
CA LEU A 130 -9.44 25.58 -4.72
C LEU A 130 -10.15 24.65 -3.73
N SER A 131 -10.95 25.20 -2.82
CA SER A 131 -11.64 24.45 -1.77
C SER A 131 -12.88 23.68 -2.25
N GLN A 132 -13.30 23.83 -3.50
CA GLN A 132 -14.50 23.18 -4.03
C GLN A 132 -14.29 21.69 -4.30
N ALA A 133 -15.21 20.88 -3.80
CA ALA A 133 -15.26 19.45 -4.08
C ALA A 133 -15.37 19.18 -5.59
N GLY A 134 -14.55 18.25 -6.11
CA GLY A 134 -14.53 17.89 -7.54
C GLY A 134 -13.47 18.64 -8.37
N SER A 135 -12.67 19.53 -7.79
CA SER A 135 -11.56 20.15 -8.51
C SER A 135 -10.44 19.12 -8.79
N TRP A 136 -10.16 18.87 -10.09
CA TRP A 136 -9.02 18.04 -10.52
C TRP A 136 -7.65 18.61 -10.11
N ALA A 137 -7.61 19.88 -9.74
CA ALA A 137 -6.38 20.55 -9.35
C ALA A 137 -5.85 20.07 -7.99
N ILE A 138 -6.71 19.67 -7.04
CA ILE A 138 -6.27 19.13 -5.73
C ILE A 138 -5.50 17.82 -5.91
N PRO A 139 -6.04 16.78 -6.61
CA PRO A 139 -5.28 15.59 -6.94
C PRO A 139 -3.98 15.88 -7.72
N LEU A 140 -4.01 16.82 -8.69
CA LEU A 140 -2.82 17.15 -9.46
C LEU A 140 -1.72 17.79 -8.59
N CYS A 141 -2.05 18.80 -7.79
CA CYS A 141 -1.07 19.43 -6.89
C CYS A 141 -0.53 18.44 -5.85
N SER A 142 -1.40 17.59 -5.29
CA SER A 142 -1.00 16.51 -4.38
C SER A 142 -0.06 15.53 -5.05
N PHE A 143 -0.36 15.11 -6.27
CA PHE A 143 0.50 14.25 -7.08
C PHE A 143 1.86 14.89 -7.36
N LEU A 144 1.88 16.16 -7.78
CA LEU A 144 3.12 16.90 -8.05
C LEU A 144 3.95 17.10 -6.78
N GLY A 145 3.31 17.41 -5.64
CA GLY A 145 3.99 17.53 -4.36
C GLY A 145 4.67 16.23 -3.92
N SER A 146 4.00 15.11 -4.10
CA SER A 146 4.58 13.80 -3.81
C SER A 146 5.69 13.39 -4.78
N LEU A 147 5.56 13.71 -6.08
CA LEU A 147 6.63 13.50 -7.07
C LEU A 147 7.86 14.37 -6.79
N LEU A 148 7.67 15.60 -6.32
CA LEU A 148 8.78 16.47 -5.92
C LEU A 148 9.60 15.80 -4.82
N VAL A 149 8.96 15.24 -3.80
CA VAL A 149 9.65 14.49 -2.74
C VAL A 149 10.40 13.29 -3.32
N ALA A 150 9.75 12.51 -4.18
CA ALA A 150 10.39 11.38 -4.84
C ALA A 150 11.62 11.82 -5.65
N ALA A 151 11.53 12.95 -6.37
CA ALA A 151 12.65 13.51 -7.13
C ALA A 151 13.81 13.97 -6.23
N VAL A 152 13.51 14.59 -5.07
CA VAL A 152 14.52 14.99 -4.09
C VAL A 152 15.21 13.75 -3.50
N ILE A 153 14.47 12.72 -3.10
CA ILE A 153 15.02 11.45 -2.60
C ILE A 153 15.92 10.80 -3.64
N LEU A 154 15.48 10.79 -4.92
CA LEU A 154 16.29 10.27 -6.01
C LEU A 154 17.56 11.10 -6.25
N GLY A 155 17.46 12.41 -6.21
CA GLY A 155 18.62 13.30 -6.27
C GLY A 155 19.64 12.99 -5.18
N LEU A 156 19.18 12.90 -3.94
CA LEU A 156 20.01 12.55 -2.79
C LEU A 156 20.66 11.16 -2.94
N SER A 157 19.92 10.17 -3.45
CA SER A 157 20.43 8.81 -3.65
C SER A 157 21.52 8.70 -4.74
N GLN A 158 21.71 9.75 -5.57
CA GLN A 158 22.81 9.81 -6.53
C GLN A 158 24.16 10.13 -5.88
N PHE A 159 24.19 10.75 -4.70
CA PHE A 159 25.42 10.99 -3.97
C PHE A 159 25.98 9.66 -3.45
N LYS A 160 27.23 9.34 -3.81
CA LYS A 160 27.87 8.04 -3.56
C LYS A 160 28.01 7.65 -2.08
N GLN A 161 27.82 8.60 -1.15
CA GLN A 161 28.05 8.40 0.29
C GLN A 161 26.76 8.16 1.10
N ILE A 162 25.57 8.18 0.46
CA ILE A 162 24.33 8.00 1.20
C ILE A 162 23.95 6.52 1.22
N SER A 163 23.94 5.92 2.41
CA SER A 163 23.46 4.56 2.65
C SER A 163 21.94 4.47 2.49
N SER A 164 21.41 3.25 2.38
CA SER A 164 19.96 3.01 2.38
C SER A 164 19.26 3.57 3.62
N GLU A 165 19.91 3.53 4.79
CA GLU A 165 19.42 4.15 6.04
C GLU A 165 19.43 5.68 5.93
N GLY A 166 20.46 6.25 5.31
CA GLY A 166 20.54 7.70 5.04
C GLY A 166 19.40 8.20 4.16
N ILE A 167 18.97 7.40 3.18
CA ILE A 167 17.79 7.72 2.35
C ILE A 167 16.51 7.80 3.20
N VAL A 168 16.31 6.86 4.14
CA VAL A 168 15.16 6.89 5.04
C VAL A 168 15.22 8.08 5.99
N LEU A 169 16.40 8.39 6.55
CA LEU A 169 16.59 9.58 7.40
C LEU A 169 16.32 10.89 6.64
N ALA A 170 16.79 10.98 5.39
CA ALA A 170 16.47 12.11 4.52
C ALA A 170 14.97 12.24 4.29
N GLY A 171 14.28 11.12 4.09
CA GLY A 171 12.81 11.07 3.99
C GLY A 171 12.12 11.63 5.24
N VAL A 172 12.60 11.28 6.44
CA VAL A 172 12.08 11.82 7.71
C VAL A 172 12.32 13.33 7.82
N ALA A 173 13.50 13.81 7.44
CA ALA A 173 13.81 15.25 7.46
C ALA A 173 12.93 16.04 6.48
N ILE A 174 12.76 15.54 5.25
CA ILE A 174 11.87 16.13 4.24
C ILE A 174 10.42 16.11 4.74
N SER A 175 9.97 15.02 5.35
CA SER A 175 8.64 14.91 5.95
C SER A 175 8.40 15.99 6.99
N SER A 176 9.36 16.20 7.90
CA SER A 176 9.26 17.21 8.95
C SER A 176 9.22 18.63 8.36
N MET A 177 10.06 18.90 7.36
CA MET A 177 10.07 20.20 6.66
C MET A 177 8.73 20.49 5.97
N LEU A 178 8.18 19.50 5.24
CA LEU A 178 6.90 19.66 4.53
C LEU A 178 5.71 19.75 5.50
N THR A 179 5.77 19.04 6.63
CA THR A 179 4.77 19.17 7.69
C THR A 179 4.78 20.59 8.25
N GLY A 180 5.97 21.16 8.54
CA GLY A 180 6.11 22.55 8.98
C GLY A 180 5.59 23.54 7.95
N ALA A 181 5.92 23.35 6.65
CA ALA A 181 5.42 24.18 5.56
C ALA A 181 3.89 24.11 5.43
N THR A 182 3.31 22.90 5.57
CA THR A 182 1.85 22.73 5.60
C THR A 182 1.22 23.45 6.78
N THR A 183 1.81 23.35 7.96
CA THR A 183 1.33 24.05 9.17
C THR A 183 1.37 25.57 8.99
N LEU A 184 2.40 26.11 8.33
CA LEU A 184 2.45 27.55 8.01
C LEU A 184 1.31 27.96 7.06
N LEU A 185 1.00 27.15 6.04
CA LEU A 185 -0.16 27.42 5.18
C LEU A 185 -1.47 27.36 5.98
N GLN A 186 -1.63 26.37 6.87
CA GLN A 186 -2.82 26.25 7.74
C GLN A 186 -3.00 27.45 8.66
N TYR A 187 -1.91 28.04 9.14
CA TYR A 187 -1.96 29.23 10.02
C TYR A 187 -2.61 30.45 9.33
N PHE A 188 -2.42 30.61 8.03
CA PHE A 188 -3.01 31.68 7.24
C PHE A 188 -4.34 31.32 6.57
N ALA A 189 -4.81 30.08 6.73
CA ALA A 189 -6.03 29.60 6.09
C ALA A 189 -7.30 30.15 6.76
N ASP A 190 -8.33 30.39 5.98
CA ASP A 190 -9.68 30.56 6.51
C ASP A 190 -10.28 29.22 7.00
N GLU A 191 -11.39 29.30 7.76
CA GLU A 191 -12.03 28.13 8.35
C GLU A 191 -12.47 27.07 7.32
N VAL A 192 -12.91 27.50 6.13
CA VAL A 192 -13.41 26.61 5.06
C VAL A 192 -12.25 25.87 4.43
N ALA A 193 -11.17 26.57 4.10
CA ALA A 193 -9.97 25.96 3.51
C ALA A 193 -9.28 25.03 4.52
N LEU A 194 -9.20 25.45 5.80
CA LEU A 194 -8.64 24.61 6.86
C LEU A 194 -9.45 23.32 7.02
N SER A 195 -10.78 23.41 7.13
CA SER A 195 -11.66 22.24 7.22
C SER A 195 -11.51 21.33 6.00
N SER A 196 -11.47 21.92 4.80
CA SER A 196 -11.31 21.14 3.55
C SER A 196 -10.00 20.34 3.52
N LEU A 197 -8.89 20.97 3.96
CA LEU A 197 -7.60 20.27 4.05
C LEU A 197 -7.62 19.16 5.10
N VAL A 198 -8.22 19.42 6.28
CA VAL A 198 -8.36 18.41 7.34
C VAL A 198 -9.15 17.21 6.83
N PHE A 199 -10.29 17.41 6.17
CA PHE A 199 -11.07 16.31 5.58
C PHE A 199 -10.29 15.57 4.50
N TRP A 200 -9.50 16.27 3.66
CA TRP A 200 -8.65 15.63 2.69
C TRP A 200 -7.60 14.71 3.34
N THR A 201 -6.99 15.15 4.46
CA THR A 201 -6.00 14.34 5.20
C THR A 201 -6.60 13.11 5.87
N PHE A 202 -7.89 13.10 6.12
CA PHE A 202 -8.59 11.94 6.69
C PHE A 202 -8.62 10.73 5.75
N GLY A 203 -8.47 10.98 4.43
CA GLY A 203 -8.60 9.97 3.40
C GLY A 203 -10.04 9.56 3.16
N ASP A 204 -10.44 9.47 1.90
CA ASP A 204 -11.77 9.03 1.50
C ASP A 204 -11.69 8.13 0.26
N LEU A 205 -12.14 6.89 0.44
CA LEU A 205 -12.24 5.92 -0.64
C LEU A 205 -13.54 6.09 -1.45
N GLY A 206 -14.50 6.85 -0.92
CA GLY A 206 -15.81 7.07 -1.54
C GLY A 206 -15.83 8.21 -2.54
N SER A 207 -14.83 9.08 -2.53
CA SER A 207 -14.69 10.19 -3.49
C SER A 207 -14.19 9.77 -4.86
N THR A 208 -13.71 8.52 -5.01
CA THR A 208 -13.10 8.00 -6.24
C THR A 208 -14.16 7.50 -7.21
N ASP A 209 -14.15 8.02 -8.43
CA ASP A 209 -14.98 7.57 -9.53
C ASP A 209 -14.32 6.43 -10.35
N TRP A 210 -15.06 5.87 -11.32
CA TRP A 210 -14.56 4.81 -12.18
C TRP A 210 -13.40 5.24 -13.08
N GLN A 211 -13.30 6.53 -13.42
CA GLN A 211 -12.22 7.03 -14.27
C GLN A 211 -10.91 7.08 -13.50
N SER A 212 -10.91 7.66 -12.31
CA SER A 212 -9.76 7.71 -11.40
C SER A 212 -9.33 6.30 -10.98
N LEU A 213 -10.29 5.42 -10.68
CA LEU A 213 -10.02 4.03 -10.34
C LEU A 213 -9.31 3.29 -11.48
N ARG A 214 -9.72 3.49 -12.74
CA ARG A 214 -9.05 2.84 -13.88
C ARG A 214 -7.60 3.28 -14.02
N GLY A 215 -7.32 4.57 -13.87
CA GLY A 215 -5.95 5.09 -13.89
C GLY A 215 -5.09 4.49 -12.77
N MET A 216 -5.62 4.48 -11.55
CA MET A 216 -4.97 3.88 -10.37
C MET A 216 -4.75 2.37 -10.57
N ALA A 217 -5.76 1.64 -11.05
CA ALA A 217 -5.67 0.20 -11.29
C ALA A 217 -4.61 -0.14 -12.34
N LEU A 218 -4.52 0.64 -13.42
CA LEU A 218 -3.47 0.47 -14.42
C LEU A 218 -2.08 0.68 -13.84
N ALA A 219 -1.87 1.76 -13.07
CA ALA A 219 -0.58 2.04 -12.43
C ALA A 219 -0.17 0.92 -11.46
N VAL A 220 -1.10 0.44 -10.63
CA VAL A 220 -0.87 -0.66 -9.69
C VAL A 220 -0.59 -1.98 -10.42
N LEU A 221 -1.34 -2.28 -11.48
CA LEU A 221 -1.15 -3.50 -12.29
C LEU A 221 0.24 -3.51 -12.95
N LEU A 222 0.65 -2.39 -13.53
CA LEU A 222 1.99 -2.27 -14.14
C LEU A 222 3.09 -2.47 -13.09
N LEU A 223 2.92 -1.92 -11.89
CA LEU A 223 3.86 -2.14 -10.78
C LEU A 223 3.90 -3.62 -10.37
N ILE A 224 2.73 -4.29 -10.25
CA ILE A 224 2.65 -5.72 -9.91
C ILE A 224 3.42 -6.56 -10.95
N VAL A 225 3.15 -6.33 -12.23
CA VAL A 225 3.81 -7.05 -13.33
C VAL A 225 5.32 -6.82 -13.31
N TYR A 226 5.75 -5.55 -13.21
CA TYR A 226 7.17 -5.21 -13.14
C TYR A 226 7.86 -5.90 -11.95
N CYS A 227 7.32 -5.77 -10.75
CA CYS A 227 7.93 -6.36 -9.55
C CYS A 227 7.94 -7.89 -9.61
N TYR A 228 6.89 -8.52 -10.17
CA TYR A 228 6.85 -9.97 -10.29
C TYR A 228 7.86 -10.50 -11.31
N LEU A 229 8.13 -9.78 -12.38
CA LEU A 229 9.19 -10.12 -13.35
C LEU A 229 10.58 -10.06 -12.70
N HIS A 230 10.82 -9.08 -11.80
CA HIS A 230 12.09 -8.91 -11.09
C HIS A 230 12.17 -9.66 -9.74
N ARG A 231 11.27 -10.59 -9.46
CA ARG A 231 11.22 -11.33 -8.18
C ARG A 231 12.51 -12.08 -7.84
N TRP A 232 13.24 -12.52 -8.84
CA TRP A 232 14.52 -13.21 -8.67
C TRP A 232 15.63 -12.25 -8.27
N ASP A 233 15.62 -11.02 -8.79
CA ASP A 233 16.58 -9.97 -8.44
C ASP A 233 16.44 -9.59 -6.96
N TYR A 234 15.19 -9.50 -6.45
CA TYR A 234 14.96 -9.26 -5.01
C TYR A 234 15.39 -10.45 -4.15
N ASN A 235 15.21 -11.69 -4.62
CA ASN A 235 15.71 -12.85 -3.90
C ASN A 235 17.25 -12.86 -3.84
N ALA A 236 17.92 -12.46 -4.90
CA ALA A 236 19.37 -12.36 -4.92
C ALA A 236 19.88 -11.28 -3.96
N LEU A 237 19.16 -10.15 -3.83
CA LEU A 237 19.50 -9.09 -2.85
C LEU A 237 19.48 -9.57 -1.40
N LEU A 238 18.69 -10.62 -1.06
CA LEU A 238 18.67 -11.20 0.29
C LEU A 238 20.00 -11.85 0.66
N SER A 239 20.76 -12.35 -0.34
CA SER A 239 22.07 -12.97 -0.13
C SER A 239 23.21 -11.96 -0.01
N GLY A 240 22.90 -10.68 -0.11
CA GLY A 240 23.86 -9.57 -0.03
C GLY A 240 24.11 -8.88 -1.38
N GLU A 241 24.66 -7.66 -1.31
CA GLU A 241 24.90 -6.83 -2.49
C GLU A 241 25.99 -7.39 -3.39
N GLU A 242 27.09 -7.87 -2.79
CA GLU A 242 28.19 -8.48 -3.51
C GLU A 242 27.76 -9.74 -4.27
N THR A 243 26.92 -10.57 -3.64
CA THR A 243 26.33 -11.75 -4.28
C THR A 243 25.40 -11.35 -5.43
N ALA A 244 24.56 -10.34 -5.25
CA ALA A 244 23.68 -9.85 -6.31
C ALA A 244 24.50 -9.28 -7.49
N LEU A 245 25.56 -8.53 -7.21
CA LEU A 245 26.49 -8.02 -8.25
C LEU A 245 27.18 -9.15 -9.01
N SER A 246 27.64 -10.19 -8.32
CA SER A 246 28.27 -11.36 -8.96
C SER A 246 27.30 -12.15 -9.85
N LEU A 247 25.99 -12.08 -9.57
CA LEU A 247 24.93 -12.63 -10.42
C LEU A 247 24.53 -11.70 -11.58
N GLY A 248 25.25 -10.58 -11.77
CA GLY A 248 25.02 -9.63 -12.86
C GLY A 248 23.90 -8.61 -12.59
N ILE A 249 23.39 -8.52 -11.36
CA ILE A 249 22.33 -7.58 -11.00
C ILE A 249 22.93 -6.21 -10.71
N HIS A 250 22.52 -5.19 -11.45
CA HIS A 250 22.89 -3.80 -11.20
C HIS A 250 22.09 -3.24 -10.02
N VAL A 251 22.52 -3.52 -8.79
CA VAL A 251 21.79 -3.19 -7.54
C VAL A 251 21.37 -1.73 -7.48
N ARG A 252 22.25 -0.78 -7.81
CA ARG A 252 21.92 0.65 -7.83
C ARG A 252 20.79 0.98 -8.79
N ARG A 253 20.82 0.45 -10.01
CA ARG A 253 19.74 0.66 -11.00
C ARG A 253 18.44 0.04 -10.51
N LEU A 254 18.48 -1.19 -9.99
CA LEU A 254 17.31 -1.87 -9.42
C LEU A 254 16.68 -1.03 -8.30
N THR A 255 17.48 -0.55 -7.33
CA THR A 255 17.01 0.29 -6.22
C THR A 255 16.37 1.58 -6.73
N LEU A 256 17.05 2.34 -7.59
CA LEU A 256 16.55 3.61 -8.10
C LEU A 256 15.24 3.44 -8.86
N THR A 257 15.18 2.49 -9.79
CA THR A 257 13.97 2.23 -10.59
C THR A 257 12.81 1.84 -9.69
N ASN A 258 13.04 0.97 -8.68
CA ASN A 258 11.98 0.57 -7.76
C ASN A 258 11.51 1.71 -6.84
N VAL A 259 12.41 2.56 -6.35
CA VAL A 259 12.02 3.75 -5.59
C VAL A 259 11.15 4.68 -6.44
N VAL A 260 11.54 4.94 -7.70
CA VAL A 260 10.73 5.77 -8.63
C VAL A 260 9.34 5.18 -8.84
N LEU A 261 9.27 3.90 -9.24
CA LEU A 261 8.01 3.26 -9.60
C LEU A 261 7.06 3.14 -8.39
N THR A 262 7.59 2.77 -7.22
CA THR A 262 6.79 2.67 -6.00
C THR A 262 6.32 4.02 -5.51
N CYS A 263 7.18 5.05 -5.51
CA CYS A 263 6.77 6.42 -5.16
C CYS A 263 5.75 6.97 -6.15
N PHE A 264 5.92 6.75 -7.45
CA PHE A 264 4.95 7.14 -8.47
C PHE A 264 3.57 6.53 -8.21
N VAL A 265 3.49 5.21 -8.01
CA VAL A 265 2.22 4.52 -7.74
C VAL A 265 1.59 4.99 -6.43
N CYS A 266 2.40 5.19 -5.37
CA CYS A 266 1.91 5.75 -4.11
C CYS A 266 1.39 7.19 -4.30
N SER A 267 2.05 8.00 -5.12
CA SER A 267 1.59 9.36 -5.46
C SER A 267 0.24 9.35 -6.17
N VAL A 268 0.05 8.44 -7.14
CA VAL A 268 -1.25 8.24 -7.82
C VAL A 268 -2.33 7.82 -6.82
N ILE A 269 -2.02 6.89 -5.90
CA ILE A 269 -3.00 6.44 -4.91
C ILE A 269 -3.37 7.59 -3.97
N VAL A 270 -2.37 8.20 -3.31
CA VAL A 270 -2.61 9.22 -2.27
C VAL A 270 -3.29 10.47 -2.84
N SER A 271 -2.98 10.87 -4.07
CA SER A 271 -3.63 12.03 -4.71
C SER A 271 -5.14 11.88 -4.88
N HIS A 272 -5.63 10.64 -5.01
CA HIS A 272 -7.07 10.38 -5.22
C HIS A 272 -7.80 9.99 -3.92
N VAL A 273 -7.12 9.29 -3.00
CA VAL A 273 -7.79 8.75 -1.79
C VAL A 273 -7.37 9.43 -0.50
N GLY A 274 -6.45 10.42 -0.57
CA GLY A 274 -5.89 11.06 0.62
C GLY A 274 -4.91 10.17 1.37
N LEU A 275 -4.63 10.49 2.64
CA LEU A 275 -3.62 9.79 3.43
C LEU A 275 -4.10 8.43 3.92
N ILE A 276 -3.36 7.39 3.58
CA ILE A 276 -3.53 6.04 4.12
C ILE A 276 -2.19 5.56 4.65
N ASN A 277 -2.13 5.31 5.95
CA ASN A 277 -0.90 4.95 6.65
C ASN A 277 -0.85 3.46 6.99
N PHE A 278 0.35 2.96 7.31
CA PHE A 278 0.64 1.62 7.83
C PHE A 278 0.37 0.43 6.89
N ILE A 279 -0.49 0.51 5.88
CA ILE A 279 -0.77 -0.62 4.97
C ILE A 279 0.52 -1.14 4.33
N GLY A 280 1.38 -0.24 3.84
CA GLY A 280 2.66 -0.60 3.23
C GLY A 280 3.70 -1.17 4.20
N LEU A 281 3.56 -0.94 5.51
CA LEU A 281 4.43 -1.53 6.53
C LEU A 281 3.91 -2.87 7.01
N VAL A 282 2.62 -2.93 7.34
CA VAL A 282 1.97 -4.07 8.01
C VAL A 282 1.74 -5.24 7.05
N ALA A 283 1.25 -4.97 5.83
CA ALA A 283 0.91 -6.02 4.88
C ALA A 283 2.10 -6.94 4.55
N PRO A 284 3.26 -6.43 4.07
CA PRO A 284 4.40 -7.29 3.78
C PRO A 284 4.97 -7.96 5.04
N HIS A 285 4.87 -7.31 6.20
CA HIS A 285 5.36 -7.88 7.46
C HIS A 285 4.56 -9.11 7.88
N ILE A 286 3.22 -9.04 7.85
CA ILE A 286 2.34 -10.19 8.14
C ILE A 286 2.64 -11.35 7.18
N VAL A 287 2.78 -11.07 5.90
CA VAL A 287 3.06 -12.10 4.89
C VAL A 287 4.41 -12.74 5.14
N ARG A 288 5.44 -11.93 5.42
CA ARG A 288 6.81 -12.40 5.70
C ARG A 288 6.89 -13.37 6.88
N MET A 289 6.08 -13.17 7.91
CA MET A 289 6.01 -14.06 9.07
C MET A 289 5.55 -15.49 8.71
N VAL A 290 4.82 -15.66 7.61
CA VAL A 290 4.25 -16.95 7.20
C VAL A 290 5.02 -17.58 6.04
N VAL A 291 5.33 -16.79 5.00
CA VAL A 291 5.97 -17.28 3.76
C VAL A 291 7.47 -17.06 3.74
N GLY A 292 8.04 -16.35 4.74
CA GLY A 292 9.45 -15.96 4.77
C GLY A 292 9.77 -14.84 3.78
N ASN A 293 11.05 -14.74 3.40
CA ASN A 293 11.55 -13.67 2.55
C ASN A 293 11.53 -13.98 1.05
N ASN A 294 10.95 -15.12 0.61
CA ASN A 294 10.92 -15.47 -0.80
C ASN A 294 9.93 -14.59 -1.57
N TYR A 295 10.43 -13.73 -2.45
CA TYR A 295 9.64 -12.76 -3.22
C TYR A 295 8.67 -13.40 -4.22
N ILE A 296 8.83 -14.68 -4.57
CA ILE A 296 7.83 -15.43 -5.38
C ILE A 296 6.46 -15.44 -4.68
N TYR A 297 6.45 -15.57 -3.34
CA TYR A 297 5.24 -15.60 -2.53
C TYR A 297 4.98 -14.29 -1.79
N LEU A 298 6.06 -13.56 -1.45
CA LEU A 298 5.96 -12.33 -0.69
C LEU A 298 5.28 -11.20 -1.50
N ILE A 299 5.58 -11.09 -2.81
CA ILE A 299 4.93 -10.11 -3.70
C ILE A 299 3.41 -10.35 -3.78
N PRO A 300 2.92 -11.51 -4.29
CA PRO A 300 1.48 -11.72 -4.37
C PRO A 300 0.80 -11.71 -2.99
N GLY A 301 1.48 -12.20 -1.95
CA GLY A 301 0.99 -12.11 -0.58
C GLY A 301 0.81 -10.68 -0.10
N SER A 302 1.75 -9.78 -0.36
CA SER A 302 1.67 -8.37 0.03
C SER A 302 0.57 -7.62 -0.72
N VAL A 303 0.35 -7.94 -1.99
CA VAL A 303 -0.76 -7.44 -2.80
C VAL A 303 -2.11 -7.85 -2.17
N LEU A 304 -2.29 -9.14 -1.90
CA LEU A 304 -3.53 -9.67 -1.32
C LEU A 304 -3.76 -9.16 0.11
N ALA A 305 -2.72 -9.17 0.94
CA ALA A 305 -2.80 -8.71 2.32
C ALA A 305 -3.09 -7.20 2.39
N GLY A 306 -2.44 -6.38 1.55
CA GLY A 306 -2.70 -4.94 1.47
C GLY A 306 -4.13 -4.64 1.05
N ALA A 307 -4.62 -5.32 0.00
CA ALA A 307 -6.01 -5.21 -0.46
C ALA A 307 -7.00 -5.61 0.64
N ALA A 308 -6.76 -6.74 1.32
CA ALA A 308 -7.63 -7.23 2.38
C ALA A 308 -7.63 -6.30 3.61
N LEU A 309 -6.45 -5.84 4.05
CA LEU A 309 -6.33 -4.93 5.20
C LEU A 309 -7.05 -3.61 4.96
N LEU A 310 -6.87 -2.99 3.79
CA LEU A 310 -7.52 -1.71 3.51
C LEU A 310 -9.03 -1.87 3.33
N LEU A 311 -9.47 -2.95 2.68
CA LEU A 311 -10.90 -3.22 2.52
C LEU A 311 -11.59 -3.54 3.86
N LEU A 312 -10.94 -4.30 4.75
CA LEU A 312 -11.45 -4.58 6.09
C LEU A 312 -11.49 -3.31 6.95
N SER A 313 -10.47 -2.44 6.82
CA SER A 313 -10.45 -1.14 7.50
C SER A 313 -11.58 -0.24 7.00
N ASP A 314 -11.84 -0.20 5.68
CA ASP A 314 -12.99 0.53 5.13
C ASP A 314 -14.33 -0.03 5.59
N LEU A 315 -14.46 -1.35 5.65
CA LEU A 315 -15.65 -2.01 6.19
C LEU A 315 -15.87 -1.62 7.66
N ALA A 316 -14.82 -1.68 8.47
CA ALA A 316 -14.86 -1.26 9.88
C ALA A 316 -15.23 0.22 10.02
N ALA A 317 -14.64 1.11 9.21
CA ALA A 317 -14.95 2.54 9.21
C ALA A 317 -16.43 2.85 8.95
N ARG A 318 -17.10 2.01 8.15
CA ARG A 318 -18.53 2.17 7.81
C ARG A 318 -19.48 1.51 8.78
N VAL A 319 -19.04 0.56 9.59
CA VAL A 319 -19.94 -0.25 10.44
C VAL A 319 -19.87 0.13 11.92
N ILE A 320 -18.71 0.60 12.42
CA ILE A 320 -18.47 0.81 13.86
C ILE A 320 -19.44 1.87 14.45
N ILE A 321 -19.66 3.00 13.77
CA ILE A 321 -20.50 4.12 14.28
C ILE A 321 -21.52 4.55 13.22
N MET A 322 -22.34 3.62 12.74
CA MET A 322 -23.39 3.98 11.75
C MET A 322 -24.33 5.06 12.28
N PRO A 323 -24.74 6.03 11.46
CA PRO A 323 -24.47 6.21 10.01
C PRO A 323 -23.18 7.00 9.69
N ILE A 324 -22.37 7.35 10.67
CA ILE A 324 -21.14 8.14 10.48
C ILE A 324 -20.05 7.24 9.93
N ILE A 325 -19.39 7.68 8.85
CA ILE A 325 -18.23 6.99 8.28
C ILE A 325 -16.97 7.55 8.93
N LEU A 326 -16.22 6.66 9.60
CA LEU A 326 -14.96 7.07 10.24
C LEU A 326 -13.87 7.37 9.20
N PRO A 327 -12.94 8.31 9.49
CA PRO A 327 -11.80 8.61 8.65
C PRO A 327 -10.89 7.38 8.46
N ILE A 328 -10.71 6.94 7.20
CA ILE A 328 -9.96 5.70 6.92
C ILE A 328 -8.46 5.83 7.27
N GLY A 329 -7.87 7.01 7.03
CA GLY A 329 -6.48 7.28 7.38
C GLY A 329 -6.23 7.23 8.89
N ALA A 330 -7.14 7.80 9.68
CA ALA A 330 -7.07 7.73 11.15
C ALA A 330 -7.24 6.30 11.65
N LEU A 331 -8.20 5.55 11.10
CA LEU A 331 -8.45 4.17 11.50
C LEU A 331 -7.27 3.25 11.17
N THR A 332 -6.70 3.37 9.97
CA THR A 332 -5.53 2.58 9.57
C THR A 332 -4.30 2.93 10.41
N ALA A 333 -4.12 4.19 10.81
CA ALA A 333 -3.05 4.60 11.71
C ALA A 333 -3.24 4.06 13.13
N PHE A 334 -4.47 4.18 13.66
CA PHE A 334 -4.80 3.73 15.01
C PHE A 334 -4.70 2.22 15.19
N LEU A 335 -5.12 1.43 14.19
CA LEU A 335 -5.01 -0.02 14.21
C LEU A 335 -3.63 -0.51 13.76
N GLY A 336 -3.04 0.16 12.78
CA GLY A 336 -1.76 -0.23 12.18
C GLY A 336 -0.57 0.00 13.10
N GLY A 337 -0.54 1.08 13.87
CA GLY A 337 0.54 1.43 14.79
C GLY A 337 0.78 0.34 15.87
N PRO A 338 -0.20 0.03 16.72
CA PRO A 338 -0.07 -1.01 17.73
C PRO A 338 0.19 -2.39 17.16
N LEU A 339 -0.47 -2.73 16.04
CA LEU A 339 -0.23 -4.00 15.35
C LEU A 339 1.21 -4.11 14.87
N PHE A 340 1.76 -3.05 14.28
CA PHE A 340 3.13 -3.01 13.81
C PHE A 340 4.14 -3.15 14.96
N LEU A 341 3.92 -2.46 16.08
CA LEU A 341 4.74 -2.60 17.30
C LEU A 341 4.70 -4.05 17.81
N TYR A 342 3.52 -4.64 17.94
CA TYR A 342 3.38 -6.04 18.34
C TYR A 342 4.16 -7.00 17.43
N LEU A 343 4.08 -6.80 16.11
CA LEU A 343 4.78 -7.62 15.14
C LEU A 343 6.31 -7.49 15.22
N LEU A 344 6.82 -6.27 15.48
CA LEU A 344 8.24 -6.02 15.69
C LEU A 344 8.80 -6.77 16.91
N PHE A 345 8.08 -6.74 18.04
CA PHE A 345 8.50 -7.45 19.25
C PHE A 345 8.42 -8.97 19.09
N LYS A 346 7.39 -9.49 18.42
CA LYS A 346 7.24 -10.93 18.20
C LYS A 346 8.27 -11.49 17.21
N GLY A 347 8.73 -10.71 16.25
CA GLY A 347 9.74 -11.12 15.27
C GLY A 347 11.14 -11.33 15.89
N ARG A 348 11.48 -10.59 16.93
CA ARG A 348 12.79 -10.69 17.63
C ARG A 348 12.98 -11.95 18.46
N GLY A 349 11.93 -12.70 18.77
CA GLY A 349 12.03 -13.94 19.57
C GLY A 349 12.29 -15.21 18.75
N ARG A 350 12.61 -15.12 17.45
CA ARG A 350 12.84 -16.27 16.55
C ARG A 350 14.18 -16.22 15.78
N THR A 351 15.10 -15.32 16.16
CA THR A 351 16.48 -15.31 15.67
C THR A 351 17.44 -15.98 16.62
#